data_76115181becc63e4198f95d65145d2c0
#
_entry.id   76115181becc63e4198f95d65145d2c0
#
_cell.length_a   1.000
_cell.length_b   1.000
_cell.length_c   1.000
_cell.angle_alpha   90.00
_cell.angle_beta   90.00
_cell.angle_gamma   90.00
#
_symmetry.space_group_name_H-M   'P 1'
#
loop_
_entity.id
_entity.type
_entity.pdbx_description
1 polymer ?
#
loop_
_entity_poly.entity_id
_entity_poly.type
_entity_poly.pdbx_seq_one_letter_code
_entity_poly.pdbx_strand_id
1 'polypeptide(L)'
;WNYLTSPINKTPAALFSMERNNNDTWLMQYNTGEKSKHGDYWSDYLTDPNFILLPGKGYAVYTKSPLDIKYEGILCNSNTVFTLVENNHDKKNLVGNPFTAPLSSKKLFEEIDGKIQGNAIFLLDKESKVYNPIIVDPNENVLIPSLEAFFVETISGNSEITFQRQHQYIPKSGEQSLINTNYLTLSAVVDDKIQYALIGMNDDSKHDFDRYDAHKIFGTSEQAAEVYFLV
;
A
#
# COMPACT_ATOMS: atom_id res chain seq x y z
N TRP A 1 9.94 -2.74 9.52
CA TRP A 1 8.53 -2.44 9.36
C TRP A 1 7.93 -3.30 8.26
N ASN A 2 6.69 -3.72 8.46
CA ASN A 2 5.84 -4.36 7.45
C ASN A 2 4.51 -3.63 7.41
N TYR A 3 3.91 -3.54 6.24
CA TYR A 3 2.57 -2.99 6.10
C TYR A 3 1.59 -4.13 5.85
N LEU A 4 0.54 -4.17 6.62
CA LEU A 4 -0.46 -5.24 6.55
C LEU A 4 -1.88 -4.70 6.78
N THR A 5 -2.87 -5.54 6.45
CA THR A 5 -4.28 -5.31 6.75
C THR A 5 -4.89 -6.55 7.40
N SER A 6 -6.11 -6.42 7.90
CA SER A 6 -6.83 -7.55 8.50
C SER A 6 -7.51 -8.42 7.42
N PRO A 7 -7.40 -9.76 7.50
CA PRO A 7 -8.16 -10.68 6.64
C PRO A 7 -9.56 -10.99 7.15
N ILE A 8 -9.89 -10.54 8.36
CA ILE A 8 -11.19 -10.81 9.01
C ILE A 8 -11.83 -9.51 9.47
N ASN A 9 -13.14 -9.51 9.64
CA ASN A 9 -13.91 -8.30 9.97
C ASN A 9 -13.51 -7.63 11.29
N LYS A 10 -12.89 -8.37 12.20
CA LYS A 10 -12.44 -7.84 13.50
C LYS A 10 -11.17 -8.56 13.93
N THR A 11 -10.02 -7.91 13.73
CA THR A 11 -8.74 -8.40 14.25
C THR A 11 -8.34 -7.57 15.46
N PRO A 12 -8.36 -8.12 16.69
CA PRO A 12 -7.87 -7.41 17.87
C PRO A 12 -6.37 -7.14 17.78
N ALA A 13 -5.94 -5.95 18.16
CA ALA A 13 -4.52 -5.61 18.23
C ALA A 13 -3.74 -6.51 19.21
N ALA A 14 -4.42 -7.11 20.18
CA ALA A 14 -3.84 -8.12 21.09
C ALA A 14 -3.14 -9.28 20.37
N LEU A 15 -3.55 -9.61 19.13
CA LEU A 15 -2.87 -10.65 18.34
C LEU A 15 -1.41 -10.32 18.01
N PHE A 16 -1.03 -9.06 18.11
CA PHE A 16 0.34 -8.61 17.85
C PHE A 16 1.20 -8.57 19.12
N SER A 17 0.77 -9.23 20.20
CA SER A 17 1.51 -9.37 21.45
C SER A 17 2.05 -8.03 21.99
N MET A 18 1.20 -6.99 21.97
CA MET A 18 1.55 -5.62 22.36
C MET A 18 1.71 -5.44 23.87
N GLU A 19 2.18 -6.46 24.58
CA GLU A 19 2.44 -6.34 26.00
C GLU A 19 3.61 -5.38 26.25
N ARG A 20 3.33 -4.31 26.97
CA ARG A 20 4.28 -3.23 27.30
C ARG A 20 5.61 -3.69 27.92
N ASN A 21 5.67 -4.91 28.43
CA ASN A 21 6.86 -5.40 29.13
C ASN A 21 7.89 -6.08 28.20
N ASN A 22 7.53 -6.40 26.96
CA ASN A 22 8.47 -7.03 26.04
C ASN A 22 8.90 -6.17 24.87
N ASN A 23 8.34 -4.98 24.66
CA ASN A 23 8.73 -4.00 23.63
C ASN A 23 9.24 -4.58 22.28
N ASP A 24 8.69 -5.73 21.86
CA ASP A 24 9.18 -6.46 20.69
C ASP A 24 8.31 -6.26 19.45
N THR A 25 7.14 -5.67 19.64
CA THR A 25 6.19 -5.37 18.56
C THR A 25 5.62 -3.95 18.70
N TRP A 26 5.61 -3.21 17.61
CA TRP A 26 5.00 -1.90 17.50
C TRP A 26 3.97 -1.91 16.38
N LEU A 27 2.79 -1.39 16.65
CA LEU A 27 1.70 -1.25 15.70
C LEU A 27 1.31 0.22 15.60
N MET A 28 1.14 0.72 14.37
CA MET A 28 0.72 2.09 14.08
C MET A 28 -0.29 2.11 12.95
N GLN A 29 -1.13 3.12 12.90
CA GLN A 29 -1.99 3.43 11.76
C GLN A 29 -1.53 4.72 11.09
N TYR A 30 -1.77 4.82 9.79
CA TYR A 30 -1.59 6.07 9.04
C TYR A 30 -2.89 6.89 9.13
N ASN A 31 -2.76 8.14 9.57
CA ASN A 31 -3.86 9.07 9.72
C ASN A 31 -3.75 10.17 8.67
N THR A 32 -4.31 9.93 7.50
CA THR A 32 -4.32 10.91 6.41
C THR A 32 -4.82 12.25 6.91
N GLY A 33 -3.96 13.25 6.77
CA GLY A 33 -4.35 14.60 7.09
C GLY A 33 -4.25 15.03 8.54
N GLU A 34 -3.97 14.13 9.46
CA GLU A 34 -3.77 14.45 10.87
C GLU A 34 -2.30 14.24 11.25
N LYS A 35 -1.54 15.34 11.32
CA LYS A 35 -0.17 15.26 11.82
C LYS A 35 -0.13 14.83 13.26
N SER A 36 0.72 13.87 13.55
CA SER A 36 1.05 13.49 14.91
C SER A 36 1.80 14.62 15.64
N LYS A 37 1.99 14.49 16.93
CA LYS A 37 2.86 15.40 17.72
C LYS A 37 4.32 15.40 17.23
N HIS A 38 4.73 14.42 16.46
CA HIS A 38 6.08 14.30 15.88
C HIS A 38 6.18 14.93 14.48
N GLY A 39 5.08 15.45 13.92
CA GLY A 39 5.04 16.16 12.65
C GLY A 39 4.84 15.27 11.43
N ASP A 40 4.71 13.97 11.61
CA ASP A 40 4.35 12.98 10.59
C ASP A 40 2.85 12.62 10.65
N TYR A 41 2.41 11.72 9.80
CA TYR A 41 1.01 11.26 9.75
C TYR A 41 0.79 9.88 10.38
N TRP A 42 1.78 9.36 11.08
CA TRP A 42 1.64 8.11 11.83
C TRP A 42 1.05 8.37 13.21
N SER A 43 0.16 7.49 13.66
CA SER A 43 -0.34 7.53 15.04
C SER A 43 0.79 7.28 16.03
N ASP A 44 0.57 7.62 17.30
CA ASP A 44 1.34 6.99 18.38
C ASP A 44 1.17 5.47 18.30
N TYR A 45 2.06 4.72 18.93
CA TYR A 45 1.94 3.28 19.00
C TYR A 45 0.59 2.88 19.61
N LEU A 46 -0.10 1.98 18.91
CA LEU A 46 -1.37 1.46 19.39
C LEU A 46 -1.10 0.51 20.57
N THR A 47 -1.51 0.94 21.76
CA THR A 47 -1.27 0.20 23.01
C THR A 47 -2.54 -0.40 23.61
N ASP A 48 -3.71 -0.09 23.04
CA ASP A 48 -4.97 -0.70 23.45
C ASP A 48 -5.11 -2.09 22.82
N PRO A 49 -5.11 -3.17 23.62
CA PRO A 49 -5.25 -4.53 23.10
C PRO A 49 -6.63 -4.78 22.48
N ASN A 50 -7.62 -3.95 22.80
CA ASN A 50 -8.98 -4.04 22.25
C ASN A 50 -9.15 -3.24 20.96
N PHE A 51 -8.13 -2.49 20.53
CA PHE A 51 -8.17 -1.80 19.25
C PHE A 51 -8.41 -2.82 18.14
N ILE A 52 -9.33 -2.51 17.23
CA ILE A 52 -9.71 -3.42 16.14
C ILE A 52 -9.09 -2.95 14.82
N LEU A 53 -8.30 -3.82 14.22
CA LEU A 53 -7.82 -3.65 12.86
C LEU A 53 -8.95 -3.97 11.88
N LEU A 54 -9.18 -3.06 10.95
CA LEU A 54 -10.24 -3.19 9.94
C LEU A 54 -9.67 -3.73 8.63
N PRO A 55 -10.41 -4.59 7.91
CA PRO A 55 -10.02 -5.02 6.57
C PRO A 55 -10.02 -3.84 5.60
N GLY A 56 -9.11 -3.87 4.62
CA GLY A 56 -8.95 -2.80 3.64
C GLY A 56 -8.18 -1.58 4.15
N LYS A 57 -8.06 -1.37 5.47
CA LYS A 57 -7.20 -0.35 6.07
C LYS A 57 -5.82 -0.92 6.33
N GLY A 58 -4.78 -0.16 5.98
CA GLY A 58 -3.40 -0.56 6.23
C GLY A 58 -2.89 -0.13 7.61
N TYR A 59 -1.98 -0.93 8.15
CA TYR A 59 -1.29 -0.71 9.42
C TYR A 59 0.18 -1.01 9.27
N ALA A 60 1.03 -0.27 9.97
CA ALA A 60 2.45 -0.55 10.07
C ALA A 60 2.73 -1.40 11.31
N VAL A 61 3.47 -2.48 11.10
CA VAL A 61 3.92 -3.37 12.18
C VAL A 61 5.43 -3.51 12.12
N TYR A 62 6.08 -3.34 13.25
CA TYR A 62 7.48 -3.67 13.45
C TYR A 62 7.60 -4.74 14.53
N THR A 63 8.44 -5.75 14.26
CA THR A 63 8.77 -6.79 15.23
C THR A 63 10.29 -6.98 15.28
N LYS A 64 10.84 -7.15 16.48
CA LYS A 64 12.27 -7.49 16.63
C LYS A 64 12.57 -8.95 16.27
N SER A 65 11.59 -9.81 16.51
CA SER A 65 11.66 -11.24 16.22
C SER A 65 10.52 -11.64 15.28
N PRO A 66 10.65 -12.72 14.51
CA PRO A 66 9.55 -13.27 13.73
C PRO A 66 8.30 -13.48 14.60
N LEU A 67 7.15 -13.07 14.11
CA LEU A 67 5.86 -13.19 14.79
C LEU A 67 4.90 -14.00 13.92
N ASP A 68 4.43 -15.12 14.45
CA ASP A 68 3.36 -15.90 13.84
C ASP A 68 2.01 -15.39 14.33
N ILE A 69 1.21 -14.88 13.40
CA ILE A 69 -0.12 -14.35 13.71
C ILE A 69 -1.17 -15.37 13.26
N LYS A 70 -1.97 -15.85 14.20
CA LYS A 70 -3.09 -16.72 13.92
C LYS A 70 -4.39 -15.92 13.95
N TYR A 71 -4.98 -15.73 12.78
CA TYR A 71 -6.29 -15.08 12.67
C TYR A 71 -7.40 -16.09 12.91
N GLU A 72 -8.34 -15.74 13.78
CA GLU A 72 -9.53 -16.53 14.05
C GLU A 72 -10.78 -15.68 13.81
N GLY A 73 -11.65 -16.14 12.90
CA GLY A 73 -12.87 -15.41 12.56
C GLY A 73 -13.36 -15.69 11.15
N ILE A 74 -14.32 -14.89 10.73
CA ILE A 74 -14.88 -14.98 9.38
C ILE A 74 -13.99 -14.17 8.42
N LEU A 75 -13.41 -14.86 7.44
CA LEU A 75 -12.59 -14.24 6.41
C LEU A 75 -13.39 -13.23 5.59
N CYS A 76 -12.72 -12.16 5.16
CA CYS A 76 -13.27 -11.23 4.19
C CYS A 76 -13.47 -11.93 2.85
N ASN A 77 -14.72 -12.21 2.52
CA ASN A 77 -15.14 -12.85 1.28
C ASN A 77 -16.20 -12.03 0.51
N SER A 78 -16.57 -10.89 1.07
CA SER A 78 -17.50 -9.92 0.51
C SER A 78 -16.76 -8.62 0.14
N ASN A 79 -17.47 -7.70 -0.47
CA ASN A 79 -16.93 -6.39 -0.80
C ASN A 79 -16.46 -5.66 0.47
N THR A 80 -15.24 -5.17 0.40
CA THR A 80 -14.63 -4.33 1.46
C THR A 80 -14.42 -2.94 0.89
N VAL A 81 -15.06 -1.95 1.47
CA VAL A 81 -14.97 -0.57 1.03
C VAL A 81 -13.97 0.19 1.89
N PHE A 82 -13.07 0.91 1.25
CA PHE A 82 -12.16 1.84 1.90
C PHE A 82 -12.41 3.25 1.35
N THR A 83 -12.75 4.19 2.23
CA THR A 83 -12.95 5.59 1.86
C THR A 83 -11.61 6.31 1.88
N LEU A 84 -11.23 6.89 0.74
CA LEU A 84 -10.04 7.71 0.61
C LEU A 84 -10.26 9.07 1.28
N VAL A 85 -9.28 9.48 2.06
CA VAL A 85 -9.30 10.75 2.79
C VAL A 85 -8.26 11.68 2.17
N GLU A 86 -8.60 12.95 2.05
CA GLU A 86 -7.64 14.01 1.75
C GLU A 86 -7.79 15.17 2.71
N ASN A 87 -6.71 15.89 2.90
CA ASN A 87 -6.73 17.25 3.42
C ASN A 87 -5.74 18.12 2.65
N ASN A 88 -5.69 19.40 2.98
CA ASN A 88 -4.84 20.37 2.28
C ASN A 88 -3.33 20.07 2.35
N HIS A 89 -2.90 19.13 3.15
CA HIS A 89 -1.49 18.84 3.42
C HIS A 89 -1.07 17.40 3.13
N ASP A 90 -2.03 16.48 3.03
CA ASP A 90 -1.75 15.08 2.76
C ASP A 90 -2.92 14.42 2.03
N LYS A 91 -2.57 13.69 0.98
CA LYS A 91 -3.51 12.91 0.16
C LYS A 91 -3.21 11.42 0.18
N LYS A 92 -2.19 11.02 0.95
CA LYS A 92 -1.77 9.62 1.01
C LYS A 92 -2.70 8.83 1.92
N ASN A 93 -3.04 7.65 1.49
CA ASN A 93 -3.85 6.70 2.22
C ASN A 93 -3.12 5.36 2.26
N LEU A 94 -3.04 4.74 3.43
CA LEU A 94 -2.52 3.39 3.56
C LEU A 94 -3.67 2.40 3.49
N VAL A 95 -3.75 1.71 2.36
CA VAL A 95 -4.83 0.78 2.00
C VAL A 95 -4.27 -0.63 1.97
N GLY A 96 -5.06 -1.67 2.14
CA GLY A 96 -4.56 -3.04 2.15
C GLY A 96 -5.45 -4.05 1.43
N ASN A 97 -4.81 -5.07 0.85
CA ASN A 97 -5.49 -6.23 0.30
C ASN A 97 -6.12 -7.07 1.42
N PRO A 98 -7.45 -7.03 1.64
CA PRO A 98 -8.09 -7.72 2.76
C PRO A 98 -8.24 -9.23 2.54
N PHE A 99 -7.81 -9.77 1.42
CA PHE A 99 -7.99 -11.16 1.06
C PHE A 99 -6.75 -12.01 1.34
N THR A 100 -6.96 -13.27 1.61
CA THR A 100 -5.91 -14.28 1.77
C THR A 100 -5.31 -14.75 0.44
N ALA A 101 -5.75 -14.18 -0.69
CA ALA A 101 -5.21 -14.37 -2.02
C ALA A 101 -4.64 -13.06 -2.57
N PRO A 102 -3.64 -13.09 -3.45
CA PRO A 102 -3.18 -11.90 -4.13
C PRO A 102 -4.29 -11.20 -4.90
N LEU A 103 -4.22 -9.86 -5.02
CA LEU A 103 -5.06 -9.10 -5.94
C LEU A 103 -4.37 -8.99 -7.31
N SER A 104 -5.17 -9.02 -8.34
CA SER A 104 -4.76 -8.67 -9.70
C SER A 104 -4.87 -7.16 -9.89
N SER A 105 -3.76 -6.48 -10.16
CA SER A 105 -3.78 -5.04 -10.45
C SER A 105 -4.70 -4.74 -11.64
N LYS A 106 -4.61 -5.55 -12.69
CA LYS A 106 -5.47 -5.43 -13.87
C LYS A 106 -6.97 -5.45 -13.55
N LYS A 107 -7.41 -6.35 -12.65
CA LYS A 107 -8.82 -6.43 -12.25
C LYS A 107 -9.22 -5.29 -11.30
N LEU A 108 -8.24 -4.71 -10.60
CA LEU A 108 -8.47 -3.58 -9.70
C LEU A 108 -8.57 -2.25 -10.45
N PHE A 109 -8.14 -2.20 -11.71
CA PHE A 109 -8.06 -0.97 -12.51
C PHE A 109 -9.36 -0.16 -12.49
N GLU A 110 -10.49 -0.79 -12.76
CA GLU A 110 -11.80 -0.11 -12.81
C GLU A 110 -12.20 0.53 -11.48
N GLU A 111 -11.67 0.01 -10.36
CA GLU A 111 -11.96 0.55 -9.03
C GLU A 111 -11.11 1.77 -8.68
N ILE A 112 -9.94 1.90 -9.27
CA ILE A 112 -8.99 2.96 -8.90
C ILE A 112 -8.82 4.04 -9.96
N ASP A 113 -9.18 3.75 -11.22
CA ASP A 113 -9.06 4.72 -12.32
C ASP A 113 -9.83 6.00 -12.02
N GLY A 114 -9.15 7.14 -12.13
CA GLY A 114 -9.70 8.45 -11.80
C GLY A 114 -9.92 8.73 -10.31
N LYS A 115 -9.55 7.81 -9.40
CA LYS A 115 -9.66 8.00 -7.94
C LYS A 115 -8.30 8.21 -7.28
N ILE A 116 -7.25 7.60 -7.82
CA ILE A 116 -5.88 7.74 -7.31
C ILE A 116 -4.95 8.37 -8.34
N GLN A 117 -3.98 9.12 -7.86
CA GLN A 117 -3.06 9.87 -8.67
C GLN A 117 -2.15 8.91 -9.47
N GLY A 118 -2.06 9.13 -10.78
CA GLY A 118 -1.26 8.32 -11.70
C GLY A 118 -1.61 6.84 -11.76
N ASN A 119 -2.79 6.43 -11.24
CA ASN A 119 -3.14 5.04 -11.02
C ASN A 119 -2.03 4.22 -10.32
N ALA A 120 -1.22 4.92 -9.51
CA ALA A 120 -0.06 4.35 -8.85
C ALA A 120 -0.38 3.84 -7.45
N ILE A 121 0.05 2.61 -7.15
CA ILE A 121 0.13 2.07 -5.80
C ILE A 121 1.60 1.92 -5.41
N PHE A 122 1.93 2.08 -4.13
CA PHE A 122 3.29 2.06 -3.63
C PHE A 122 3.44 0.97 -2.59
N LEU A 123 4.13 -0.09 -2.95
CA LEU A 123 4.48 -1.19 -2.03
C LEU A 123 5.81 -0.92 -1.34
N LEU A 124 5.86 -1.17 -0.05
CA LEU A 124 7.12 -1.10 0.69
C LEU A 124 7.97 -2.33 0.39
N ASP A 125 9.15 -2.13 -0.18
CA ASP A 125 10.17 -3.17 -0.21
C ASP A 125 10.74 -3.36 1.21
N LYS A 126 10.63 -4.59 1.71
CA LYS A 126 10.96 -4.92 3.11
C LYS A 126 12.47 -4.96 3.38
N GLU A 127 13.26 -5.17 2.35
CA GLU A 127 14.72 -5.24 2.45
C GLU A 127 15.34 -3.86 2.31
N SER A 128 15.04 -3.19 1.20
CA SER A 128 15.62 -1.87 0.91
C SER A 128 14.97 -0.72 1.68
N LYS A 129 13.75 -0.93 2.23
CA LYS A 129 12.94 0.08 2.94
C LYS A 129 12.52 1.25 2.04
N VAL A 130 12.34 0.98 0.76
CA VAL A 130 11.89 1.94 -0.24
C VAL A 130 10.52 1.57 -0.78
N TYR A 131 9.81 2.55 -1.32
CA TYR A 131 8.51 2.31 -1.93
C TYR A 131 8.66 2.08 -3.43
N ASN A 132 8.21 0.91 -3.88
CA ASN A 132 8.18 0.56 -5.29
C ASN A 132 6.82 0.91 -5.88
N PRO A 133 6.75 1.81 -6.85
CA PRO A 133 5.52 2.11 -7.55
C PRO A 133 5.11 0.96 -8.45
N ILE A 134 3.82 0.66 -8.46
CA ILE A 134 3.17 -0.23 -9.42
C ILE A 134 2.08 0.59 -10.09
N ILE A 135 2.18 0.78 -11.39
CA ILE A 135 1.12 1.41 -12.16
C ILE A 135 0.04 0.37 -12.43
N VAL A 136 -1.16 0.69 -12.04
CA VAL A 136 -2.31 -0.18 -12.28
C VAL A 136 -2.86 0.13 -13.67
N ASP A 137 -2.69 -0.82 -14.57
CA ASP A 137 -3.01 -0.71 -15.98
C ASP A 137 -3.94 -1.87 -16.40
N PRO A 138 -4.95 -1.63 -17.27
CA PRO A 138 -5.86 -2.70 -17.72
C PRO A 138 -5.17 -3.74 -18.61
N ASN A 139 -3.98 -3.45 -19.14
CA ASN A 139 -3.24 -4.35 -20.01
C ASN A 139 -2.19 -5.17 -19.26
N GLU A 140 -1.77 -4.71 -18.08
CA GLU A 140 -0.74 -5.35 -17.26
C GLU A 140 -1.32 -5.94 -15.99
N ASN A 141 -0.77 -7.07 -15.55
CA ASN A 141 -1.22 -7.72 -14.33
C ASN A 141 -0.06 -7.92 -13.37
N VAL A 142 0.08 -7.01 -12.44
CA VAL A 142 0.98 -7.15 -11.30
C VAL A 142 0.19 -7.70 -10.12
N LEU A 143 0.78 -8.63 -9.38
CA LEU A 143 0.13 -9.21 -8.21
C LEU A 143 0.45 -8.39 -6.95
N ILE A 144 -0.60 -7.91 -6.29
CA ILE A 144 -0.50 -7.31 -4.97
C ILE A 144 -0.61 -8.45 -3.95
N PRO A 145 0.42 -8.69 -3.13
CA PRO A 145 0.43 -9.82 -2.22
C PRO A 145 -0.76 -9.85 -1.28
N SER A 146 -1.12 -11.05 -0.81
CA SER A 146 -2.18 -11.23 0.18
C SER A 146 -1.83 -10.51 1.48
N LEU A 147 -2.82 -9.83 2.06
CA LEU A 147 -2.72 -9.10 3.32
C LEU A 147 -1.70 -7.94 3.33
N GLU A 148 -1.03 -7.66 2.23
CA GLU A 148 -0.10 -6.54 2.11
C GLU A 148 -0.87 -5.22 2.06
N ALA A 149 -0.35 -4.20 2.77
CA ALA A 149 -0.84 -2.85 2.64
C ALA A 149 0.14 -1.99 1.83
N PHE A 150 -0.42 -1.02 1.12
CA PHE A 150 0.28 -0.16 0.18
C PHE A 150 -0.27 1.26 0.26
N PHE A 151 0.55 2.23 -0.10
CA PHE A 151 0.10 3.61 -0.20
C PHE A 151 -0.55 3.88 -1.56
N VAL A 152 -1.57 4.73 -1.53
CA VAL A 152 -2.14 5.40 -2.69
C VAL A 152 -2.24 6.89 -2.38
N GLU A 153 -2.18 7.73 -3.42
CA GLU A 153 -2.47 9.15 -3.31
C GLU A 153 -3.84 9.42 -3.96
N THR A 154 -4.79 9.98 -3.23
CA THR A 154 -6.12 10.27 -3.80
C THR A 154 -6.10 11.52 -4.66
N ILE A 155 -6.90 11.52 -5.74
CA ILE A 155 -7.14 12.72 -6.55
C ILE A 155 -8.11 13.65 -5.82
N SER A 156 -9.14 13.06 -5.18
CA SER A 156 -10.12 13.81 -4.38
C SER A 156 -10.57 12.99 -3.18
N GLY A 157 -10.79 13.66 -2.04
CA GLY A 157 -11.31 13.03 -0.84
C GLY A 157 -12.72 12.49 -1.01
N ASN A 158 -13.09 11.56 -0.12
CA ASN A 158 -14.36 10.84 -0.11
C ASN A 158 -14.63 9.93 -1.33
N SER A 159 -13.62 9.69 -2.18
CA SER A 159 -13.67 8.59 -3.13
C SER A 159 -13.53 7.26 -2.40
N GLU A 160 -14.06 6.20 -2.97
CA GLU A 160 -14.00 4.87 -2.36
C GLU A 160 -13.31 3.87 -3.27
N ILE A 161 -12.49 3.00 -2.67
CA ILE A 161 -11.96 1.80 -3.32
C ILE A 161 -12.74 0.60 -2.76
N THR A 162 -13.36 -0.17 -3.65
CA THR A 162 -14.07 -1.38 -3.27
C THR A 162 -13.26 -2.60 -3.64
N PHE A 163 -12.73 -3.29 -2.64
CA PHE A 163 -12.09 -4.59 -2.86
C PHE A 163 -13.17 -5.66 -2.99
N GLN A 164 -13.19 -6.33 -4.13
CA GLN A 164 -14.16 -7.38 -4.44
C GLN A 164 -13.46 -8.72 -4.63
N ARG A 165 -14.16 -9.81 -4.33
CA ARG A 165 -13.62 -11.16 -4.50
C ARG A 165 -13.14 -11.44 -5.93
N GLN A 166 -13.79 -10.85 -6.93
CA GLN A 166 -13.39 -10.99 -8.34
C GLN A 166 -12.04 -10.35 -8.66
N HIS A 167 -11.56 -9.40 -7.83
CA HIS A 167 -10.24 -8.81 -8.00
C HIS A 167 -9.11 -9.75 -7.56
N GLN A 168 -9.43 -10.85 -6.87
CA GLN A 168 -8.42 -11.84 -6.51
C GLN A 168 -7.84 -12.50 -7.75
N TYR A 169 -6.54 -12.74 -7.69
CA TYR A 169 -5.86 -13.54 -8.68
C TYR A 169 -6.00 -15.03 -8.32
N ILE A 170 -6.56 -15.78 -9.25
CA ILE A 170 -6.62 -17.23 -9.16
C ILE A 170 -5.75 -17.74 -10.31
N PRO A 171 -4.59 -18.36 -10.01
CA PRO A 171 -3.70 -18.87 -11.06
C PRO A 171 -4.44 -19.90 -11.91
N LYS A 172 -4.41 -19.72 -13.22
CA LYS A 172 -4.76 -20.78 -14.14
C LYS A 172 -3.53 -21.65 -14.36
N SER A 173 -3.73 -22.94 -14.48
CA SER A 173 -2.63 -23.88 -14.77
C SER A 173 -1.90 -23.45 -16.04
N GLY A 174 -0.61 -23.06 -15.89
CA GLY A 174 0.26 -22.67 -17.01
C GLY A 174 0.41 -21.15 -17.25
N GLU A 175 -0.23 -20.27 -16.51
CA GLU A 175 0.02 -18.83 -16.60
C GLU A 175 1.33 -18.46 -15.88
N GLN A 176 2.33 -18.00 -16.64
CA GLN A 176 3.44 -17.21 -16.10
C GLN A 176 3.04 -15.73 -16.14
N SER A 177 3.29 -15.02 -15.06
CA SER A 177 3.15 -13.56 -15.01
C SER A 177 4.18 -12.95 -15.97
N LEU A 178 3.73 -12.48 -17.13
CA LEU A 178 4.57 -11.69 -18.05
C LEU A 178 4.47 -10.23 -17.60
N ILE A 179 5.57 -9.68 -17.11
CA ILE A 179 5.74 -8.24 -16.93
C ILE A 179 6.02 -7.68 -18.33
N ASN A 180 5.02 -7.08 -18.95
CA ASN A 180 5.19 -6.34 -20.19
C ASN A 180 5.07 -4.85 -19.83
N THR A 181 6.16 -4.12 -19.89
CA THR A 181 6.21 -2.74 -19.40
C THR A 181 6.31 -1.75 -20.55
N ASN A 182 5.27 -0.97 -20.74
CA ASN A 182 5.30 0.22 -21.61
C ASN A 182 5.92 1.43 -20.87
N TYR A 183 6.71 1.18 -19.85
CA TYR A 183 7.33 2.20 -19.03
C TYR A 183 8.85 2.18 -19.19
N LEU A 184 9.45 3.35 -19.29
CA LEU A 184 10.88 3.51 -19.07
C LEU A 184 11.10 3.48 -17.54
N THR A 185 11.88 2.52 -17.09
CA THR A 185 12.28 2.41 -15.69
C THR A 185 13.67 3.01 -15.53
N LEU A 186 13.80 4.04 -14.70
CA LEU A 186 15.09 4.50 -14.21
C LEU A 186 15.36 3.86 -12.86
N SER A 187 16.56 3.34 -12.67
CA SER A 187 16.98 2.78 -11.39
C SER A 187 18.25 3.45 -10.88
N ALA A 188 18.30 3.70 -9.58
CA ALA A 188 19.52 4.06 -8.88
C ALA A 188 19.88 2.93 -7.91
N VAL A 189 21.15 2.52 -7.92
CA VAL A 189 21.66 1.45 -7.07
C VAL A 189 22.72 2.03 -6.15
N VAL A 190 22.53 1.90 -4.84
CA VAL A 190 23.50 2.29 -3.80
C VAL A 190 23.52 1.21 -2.73
N ASP A 191 24.67 0.64 -2.46
CA ASP A 191 24.87 -0.41 -1.44
C ASP A 191 23.83 -1.55 -1.53
N ASP A 192 23.66 -2.11 -2.74
CA ASP A 192 22.71 -3.18 -3.08
C ASP A 192 21.21 -2.80 -2.93
N LYS A 193 20.90 -1.56 -2.64
CA LYS A 193 19.54 -1.03 -2.63
C LYS A 193 19.20 -0.41 -3.97
N ILE A 194 18.03 -0.77 -4.50
CA ILE A 194 17.58 -0.30 -5.80
C ILE A 194 16.35 0.57 -5.61
N GLN A 195 16.39 1.77 -6.17
CA GLN A 195 15.26 2.68 -6.31
C GLN A 195 14.80 2.77 -7.75
N TYR A 196 13.50 2.93 -7.93
CA TYR A 196 12.90 3.05 -9.27
C TYR A 196 12.12 4.34 -9.41
N ALA A 197 12.16 4.92 -10.60
CA ALA A 197 11.20 5.87 -11.10
C ALA A 197 10.69 5.37 -12.46
N LEU A 198 9.39 5.46 -12.67
CA LEU A 198 8.73 5.00 -13.88
C LEU A 198 8.28 6.17 -14.72
N ILE A 199 8.54 6.13 -16.02
CA ILE A 199 8.00 7.07 -17.01
C ILE A 199 7.10 6.27 -17.94
N GLY A 200 5.79 6.54 -17.89
CA GLY A 200 4.84 6.07 -18.89
C GLY A 200 4.69 7.06 -20.04
N MET A 201 4.34 6.57 -21.22
CA MET A 201 3.90 7.43 -22.32
C MET A 201 2.38 7.34 -22.44
N ASN A 202 1.70 8.48 -22.40
CA ASN A 202 0.27 8.57 -22.58
C ASN A 202 -0.06 9.80 -23.42
N ASP A 203 -0.81 9.61 -24.51
CA ASP A 203 -1.15 10.67 -25.46
C ASP A 203 -2.04 11.75 -24.82
N ASP A 204 -2.73 11.43 -23.73
CA ASP A 204 -3.62 12.36 -23.00
C ASP A 204 -2.90 13.10 -21.85
N SER A 205 -1.64 12.76 -21.56
CA SER A 205 -0.83 13.40 -20.52
C SER A 205 -0.42 14.82 -20.93
N LYS A 206 -0.35 15.72 -19.96
CA LYS A 206 0.12 17.11 -20.15
C LYS A 206 1.60 17.22 -19.80
N HIS A 207 2.19 18.38 -20.11
CA HIS A 207 3.58 18.68 -19.73
C HIS A 207 3.73 19.03 -18.25
N ASP A 208 2.67 19.52 -17.61
CA ASP A 208 2.62 19.81 -16.18
C ASP A 208 1.99 18.65 -15.42
N PHE A 209 2.19 18.61 -14.10
CA PHE A 209 1.62 17.58 -13.24
C PHE A 209 0.11 17.41 -13.45
N ASP A 210 -0.33 16.22 -13.80
CA ASP A 210 -1.72 15.92 -14.10
C ASP A 210 -2.19 14.59 -13.44
N ARG A 211 -3.36 14.11 -13.84
CA ARG A 211 -3.96 12.89 -13.27
C ARG A 211 -3.16 11.61 -13.55
N TYR A 212 -2.23 11.63 -14.51
CA TYR A 212 -1.40 10.48 -14.87
C TYR A 212 -0.06 10.47 -14.13
N ASP A 213 0.25 11.54 -13.41
CA ASP A 213 1.46 11.65 -12.62
C ASP A 213 1.20 11.26 -11.16
N ALA A 214 2.22 10.79 -10.48
CA ALA A 214 2.15 10.46 -9.06
C ALA A 214 3.36 11.02 -8.33
N HIS A 215 3.13 11.60 -7.14
CA HIS A 215 4.22 12.07 -6.31
C HIS A 215 5.07 10.92 -5.79
N LYS A 216 6.38 11.12 -5.75
CA LYS A 216 7.28 10.16 -5.13
C LYS A 216 6.96 10.02 -3.63
N ILE A 217 6.79 8.79 -3.18
CA ILE A 217 6.78 8.47 -1.76
C ILE A 217 8.21 8.08 -1.37
N PHE A 218 8.83 8.92 -0.55
CA PHE A 218 10.20 8.68 -0.08
C PHE A 218 10.21 7.58 0.98
N GLY A 219 11.20 6.72 0.87
CA GLY A 219 11.43 5.65 1.85
C GLY A 219 11.90 6.21 3.20
N THR A 220 11.98 5.32 4.19
CA THR A 220 12.43 5.67 5.54
C THR A 220 13.93 5.47 5.76
N SER A 221 14.67 5.05 4.73
CA SER A 221 16.11 4.81 4.81
C SER A 221 16.88 6.07 4.42
N GLU A 222 17.57 6.67 5.38
CA GLU A 222 18.47 7.82 5.14
C GLU A 222 19.68 7.47 4.25
N GLN A 223 19.95 6.19 4.02
CA GLN A 223 21.08 5.70 3.24
C GLN A 223 20.70 5.22 1.82
N ALA A 224 19.44 5.32 1.43
CA ALA A 224 19.01 4.94 0.10
C ALA A 224 19.06 6.16 -0.83
N ALA A 225 19.66 5.99 -2.02
CA ALA A 225 19.49 6.98 -3.09
C ALA A 225 18.04 6.97 -3.56
N GLU A 226 17.49 8.15 -3.79
CA GLU A 226 16.13 8.30 -4.31
C GLU A 226 16.21 8.82 -5.75
N VAL A 227 15.48 8.19 -6.66
CA VAL A 227 15.35 8.63 -8.04
C VAL A 227 13.93 9.10 -8.32
N TYR A 228 13.77 10.27 -8.92
CA TYR A 228 12.47 10.86 -9.27
C TYR A 228 12.61 11.88 -10.39
N PHE A 229 11.50 12.26 -10.99
CA PHE A 229 11.43 13.34 -11.97
C PHE A 229 10.85 14.58 -11.31
N LEU A 230 11.36 15.74 -11.75
CA LEU A 230 10.74 17.03 -11.47
C LEU A 230 9.84 17.38 -12.66
N VAL A 231 8.58 17.60 -12.39
CA VAL A 231 7.57 18.05 -13.36
C VAL A 231 7.36 19.53 -13.21
#